data_96fe64f6c576ade28e9bed0de6f560ae
#
_entry.id   96fe64f6c576ade28e9bed0de6f560ae
#
_cell.length_a   1.000
_cell.length_b   1.000
_cell.length_c   1.000
_cell.angle_alpha   90.00
_cell.angle_beta   90.00
_cell.angle_gamma   90.00
#
_symmetry.space_group_name_H-M   'P 1'
#
loop_
_entity.id
_entity.type
_entity.pdbx_description
1 polymer ?
#
loop_
_entity_poly.entity_id
_entity_poly.type
_entity_poly.pdbx_seq_one_letter_code
_entity_poly.pdbx_strand_id
1 'polypeptide(L)'
;MDGTIEADAITVNGATLAETVTDLVGGMVGSNTETGISVTFEDGDNTLDFALAAAQTTITSLLATDIKIGEDDQTKIDFETADEIHFYAANVEQVYLGDNIFGPQTDSDVDLGSNGVRWKDAYIDTITTTGLITSGAGLVIADAGNIGSASDTDAIAIGSDGDVTLTQDLELQH
;
A
#
# COMPACT_ATOMS: atom_id res chain seq x y z
N MET A 1 -31.34 -38.62 -46.63
CA MET A 1 -30.79 -37.30 -46.93
C MET A 1 -29.91 -36.96 -45.73
N ASP A 2 -28.63 -37.04 -45.85
CA ASP A 2 -27.74 -36.46 -44.87
C ASP A 2 -27.68 -34.96 -45.15
N GLY A 3 -28.12 -34.15 -44.23
CA GLY A 3 -28.48 -32.75 -44.42
C GLY A 3 -27.31 -31.77 -44.61
N THR A 4 -26.34 -32.09 -45.48
CA THR A 4 -25.25 -31.19 -45.84
C THR A 4 -25.72 -30.24 -46.93
N ILE A 5 -25.60 -28.93 -46.72
CA ILE A 5 -25.79 -27.91 -47.76
C ILE A 5 -24.39 -27.47 -48.17
N GLU A 6 -24.03 -27.73 -49.44
CA GLU A 6 -22.84 -27.19 -50.08
C GLU A 6 -23.28 -26.06 -51.03
N ALA A 7 -22.81 -24.84 -50.78
CA ALA A 7 -23.11 -23.67 -51.60
C ALA A 7 -21.87 -22.77 -51.69
N ASP A 8 -21.60 -22.17 -52.85
CA ASP A 8 -20.51 -21.21 -53.06
C ASP A 8 -20.70 -19.93 -52.24
N ALA A 9 -21.94 -19.56 -51.94
CA ALA A 9 -22.31 -18.48 -51.05
C ALA A 9 -23.69 -18.73 -50.42
N ILE A 10 -23.82 -18.46 -49.14
CA ILE A 10 -25.08 -18.45 -48.41
C ILE A 10 -25.37 -17.01 -48.00
N THR A 11 -26.56 -16.50 -48.33
CA THR A 11 -27.01 -15.17 -47.89
C THR A 11 -28.32 -15.29 -47.09
N VAL A 12 -28.46 -14.41 -46.10
CA VAL A 12 -29.68 -14.27 -45.30
C VAL A 12 -30.15 -12.82 -45.46
N ASN A 13 -31.34 -12.64 -46.04
CA ASN A 13 -31.90 -11.31 -46.32
C ASN A 13 -30.98 -10.37 -47.14
N GLY A 14 -30.13 -10.92 -48.00
CA GLY A 14 -29.20 -10.17 -48.85
C GLY A 14 -27.81 -9.92 -48.24
N ALA A 15 -27.61 -10.17 -46.96
CA ALA A 15 -26.27 -10.16 -46.31
C ALA A 15 -25.64 -11.54 -46.43
N THR A 16 -24.30 -11.62 -46.41
CA THR A 16 -23.58 -12.91 -46.35
C THR A 16 -23.87 -13.60 -45.01
N LEU A 17 -23.80 -14.94 -44.99
CA LEU A 17 -23.95 -15.67 -43.73
C LEU A 17 -22.93 -15.22 -42.68
N ALA A 18 -21.70 -14.92 -43.08
CA ALA A 18 -20.65 -14.40 -42.18
C ALA A 18 -21.12 -13.08 -41.54
N GLU A 19 -21.59 -12.12 -42.33
CA GLU A 19 -22.10 -10.83 -41.86
C GLU A 19 -23.29 -11.02 -40.90
N THR A 20 -24.27 -11.86 -41.33
CA THR A 20 -25.44 -12.13 -40.49
C THR A 20 -25.05 -12.73 -39.11
N VAL A 21 -24.04 -13.61 -39.08
CA VAL A 21 -23.56 -14.22 -37.83
C VAL A 21 -22.84 -13.21 -36.96
N THR A 22 -21.97 -12.36 -37.54
CA THR A 22 -21.25 -11.32 -36.79
C THR A 22 -22.18 -10.25 -36.22
N ASP A 23 -23.17 -9.79 -36.99
CA ASP A 23 -24.21 -8.87 -36.51
C ASP A 23 -25.04 -9.48 -35.36
N LEU A 24 -25.36 -10.76 -35.45
CA LEU A 24 -26.09 -11.44 -34.39
C LEU A 24 -25.26 -11.54 -33.11
N VAL A 25 -23.98 -11.87 -33.23
CA VAL A 25 -23.05 -11.90 -32.09
C VAL A 25 -22.85 -10.51 -31.52
N GLY A 26 -22.67 -9.48 -32.36
CA GLY A 26 -22.59 -8.09 -31.96
C GLY A 26 -23.85 -7.60 -31.23
N GLY A 27 -25.01 -8.01 -31.70
CA GLY A 27 -26.29 -7.71 -31.06
C GLY A 27 -26.44 -8.33 -29.67
N MET A 28 -25.74 -9.42 -29.37
CA MET A 28 -25.76 -10.05 -28.04
C MET A 28 -25.04 -9.20 -26.95
N VAL A 29 -24.09 -8.35 -27.32
CA VAL A 29 -23.38 -7.45 -26.40
C VAL A 29 -23.94 -6.03 -26.41
N GLY A 30 -24.84 -5.73 -27.37
CA GLY A 30 -25.52 -4.44 -27.44
C GLY A 30 -26.61 -4.31 -26.37
N SER A 31 -26.65 -3.19 -25.66
CA SER A 31 -27.64 -2.88 -24.61
C SER A 31 -27.54 -3.76 -23.35
N ASN A 32 -26.44 -4.45 -23.14
CA ASN A 32 -26.17 -5.14 -21.89
C ASN A 32 -25.81 -4.14 -20.79
N THR A 33 -25.90 -4.59 -19.53
CA THR A 33 -25.51 -3.80 -18.36
C THR A 33 -24.39 -4.53 -17.64
N GLU A 34 -23.16 -4.29 -18.08
CA GLU A 34 -21.96 -4.79 -17.43
C GLU A 34 -21.50 -3.81 -16.34
N THR A 35 -20.92 -4.37 -15.27
CA THR A 35 -20.33 -3.55 -14.20
C THR A 35 -18.82 -3.79 -14.15
N GLY A 36 -18.05 -2.72 -14.33
CA GLY A 36 -16.59 -2.77 -14.28
C GLY A 36 -15.91 -3.15 -15.59
N ILE A 37 -16.69 -3.55 -16.63
CA ILE A 37 -16.19 -3.84 -17.96
C ILE A 37 -17.18 -3.27 -18.98
N SER A 38 -16.70 -2.82 -20.13
CA SER A 38 -17.54 -2.57 -21.31
C SER A 38 -17.16 -3.53 -22.41
N VAL A 39 -18.17 -3.99 -23.16
CA VAL A 39 -18.00 -4.82 -24.35
C VAL A 39 -18.63 -4.08 -25.52
N THR A 40 -17.86 -3.84 -26.56
CA THR A 40 -18.29 -3.14 -27.78
C THR A 40 -18.05 -4.02 -28.99
N PHE A 41 -19.04 -4.13 -29.88
CA PHE A 41 -18.86 -4.73 -31.17
C PHE A 41 -18.50 -3.67 -32.21
N GLU A 42 -17.37 -3.84 -32.88
CA GLU A 42 -16.89 -2.99 -33.96
C GLU A 42 -17.27 -3.65 -35.30
N ASP A 43 -18.37 -3.18 -35.92
CA ASP A 43 -18.90 -3.70 -37.17
C ASP A 43 -17.93 -3.56 -38.36
N GLY A 44 -17.04 -2.53 -38.32
CA GLY A 44 -16.10 -2.25 -39.41
C GLY A 44 -14.99 -3.30 -39.60
N ASP A 45 -14.63 -4.02 -38.55
CA ASP A 45 -13.59 -5.05 -38.55
C ASP A 45 -14.04 -6.39 -37.93
N ASN A 46 -15.31 -6.45 -37.52
CA ASN A 46 -15.98 -7.63 -36.95
C ASN A 46 -15.29 -8.13 -35.65
N THR A 47 -14.83 -7.21 -34.81
CA THR A 47 -14.20 -7.53 -33.53
C THR A 47 -15.07 -7.19 -32.32
N LEU A 48 -14.82 -7.86 -31.20
CA LEU A 48 -15.36 -7.51 -29.90
C LEU A 48 -14.24 -6.87 -29.06
N ASP A 49 -14.43 -5.61 -28.67
CA ASP A 49 -13.53 -4.90 -27.79
C ASP A 49 -13.98 -5.02 -26.33
N PHE A 50 -13.06 -5.37 -25.45
CA PHE A 50 -13.28 -5.48 -24.03
C PHE A 50 -12.43 -4.42 -23.31
N ALA A 51 -13.07 -3.47 -22.66
CA ALA A 51 -12.39 -2.44 -21.91
C ALA A 51 -12.78 -2.46 -20.42
N LEU A 52 -11.80 -2.47 -19.54
CA LEU A 52 -12.04 -2.29 -18.10
C LEU A 52 -12.43 -0.84 -17.81
N ALA A 53 -13.43 -0.65 -16.98
CA ALA A 53 -13.76 0.70 -16.49
C ALA A 53 -12.58 1.27 -15.68
N ALA A 54 -12.39 2.59 -15.76
CA ALA A 54 -11.31 3.28 -15.02
C ALA A 54 -11.43 3.08 -13.49
N ALA A 55 -12.64 2.86 -12.97
CA ALA A 55 -12.88 2.53 -11.59
C ALA A 55 -13.52 1.13 -11.48
N GLN A 56 -12.86 0.21 -10.82
CA GLN A 56 -13.33 -1.15 -10.55
C GLN A 56 -13.97 -1.19 -9.16
N THR A 57 -15.24 -0.80 -9.07
CA THR A 57 -15.95 -0.68 -7.77
C THR A 57 -16.54 -1.98 -7.25
N THR A 58 -16.50 -3.05 -8.05
CA THR A 58 -17.09 -4.36 -7.71
C THR A 58 -16.07 -5.44 -7.32
N ILE A 59 -14.78 -5.11 -7.40
CA ILE A 59 -13.74 -6.04 -6.94
C ILE A 59 -13.71 -6.01 -5.41
N THR A 60 -14.11 -7.10 -4.78
CA THR A 60 -14.14 -7.24 -3.30
C THR A 60 -12.90 -7.95 -2.76
N SER A 61 -12.13 -8.62 -3.62
CA SER A 61 -10.86 -9.26 -3.25
C SER A 61 -9.95 -9.40 -4.46
N LEU A 62 -8.66 -9.21 -4.23
CA LEU A 62 -7.58 -9.53 -5.17
C LEU A 62 -6.66 -10.51 -4.44
N LEU A 63 -6.67 -11.78 -4.85
CA LEU A 63 -5.87 -12.83 -4.26
C LEU A 63 -4.96 -13.41 -5.34
N ALA A 64 -3.68 -13.14 -5.22
CA ALA A 64 -2.64 -13.71 -6.06
C ALA A 64 -1.36 -13.89 -5.24
N THR A 65 -0.47 -14.73 -5.72
CA THR A 65 0.82 -15.00 -5.05
C THR A 65 1.82 -13.85 -5.14
N ASP A 66 1.61 -12.92 -6.09
CA ASP A 66 2.47 -11.75 -6.30
C ASP A 66 1.58 -10.63 -6.87
N ILE A 67 0.98 -9.84 -5.98
CA ILE A 67 0.24 -8.63 -6.34
C ILE A 67 1.15 -7.43 -6.13
N LYS A 68 1.29 -6.61 -7.18
CA LYS A 68 1.96 -5.31 -7.12
C LYS A 68 0.94 -4.20 -7.34
N ILE A 69 0.96 -3.19 -6.49
CA ILE A 69 0.11 -2.00 -6.61
C ILE A 69 1.03 -0.80 -6.69
N GLY A 70 1.13 -0.16 -7.85
CA GLY A 70 2.02 0.97 -8.05
C GLY A 70 1.96 1.54 -9.45
N GLU A 71 2.75 2.57 -9.68
CA GLU A 71 2.89 3.20 -10.99
C GLU A 71 3.73 2.34 -11.93
N ASP A 72 4.75 1.67 -11.38
CA ASP A 72 5.69 0.81 -12.10
C ASP A 72 6.31 -0.24 -11.15
N ASP A 73 7.29 -1.02 -11.64
CA ASP A 73 8.05 -1.97 -10.82
C ASP A 73 8.99 -1.30 -9.81
N GLN A 74 9.24 0.00 -9.92
CA GLN A 74 10.18 0.75 -9.08
C GLN A 74 9.51 1.44 -7.91
N THR A 75 8.22 1.82 -8.05
CA THR A 75 7.44 2.50 -7.02
C THR A 75 6.13 1.75 -6.83
N LYS A 76 6.09 0.92 -5.80
CA LYS A 76 5.00 -0.04 -5.61
C LYS A 76 4.79 -0.44 -4.14
N ILE A 77 3.60 -0.99 -3.89
CA ILE A 77 3.33 -1.87 -2.75
C ILE A 77 3.40 -3.30 -3.29
N ASP A 78 4.16 -4.16 -2.64
CA ASP A 78 4.47 -5.52 -3.08
C ASP A 78 4.04 -6.53 -2.01
N PHE A 79 3.49 -7.66 -2.43
CA PHE A 79 3.00 -8.75 -1.60
C PHE A 79 3.68 -10.10 -1.94
N GLU A 80 4.88 -10.06 -2.55
CA GLU A 80 5.59 -11.25 -2.98
C GLU A 80 6.01 -12.15 -1.80
N THR A 81 6.38 -11.53 -0.67
CA THR A 81 6.75 -12.27 0.53
C THR A 81 5.51 -12.63 1.34
N ALA A 82 5.37 -13.90 1.70
CA ALA A 82 4.23 -14.36 2.49
C ALA A 82 4.19 -13.67 3.86
N ASP A 83 2.98 -13.24 4.26
CA ASP A 83 2.69 -12.57 5.53
C ASP A 83 3.37 -11.21 5.71
N GLU A 84 3.89 -10.60 4.63
CA GLU A 84 4.52 -9.29 4.64
C GLU A 84 3.95 -8.36 3.56
N ILE A 85 4.03 -7.04 3.79
CA ILE A 85 3.70 -5.98 2.84
C ILE A 85 4.93 -5.08 2.70
N HIS A 86 5.44 -4.91 1.49
CA HIS A 86 6.65 -4.16 1.21
C HIS A 86 6.36 -2.87 0.44
N PHE A 87 7.04 -1.79 0.77
CA PHE A 87 6.91 -0.48 0.14
C PHE A 87 8.20 -0.09 -0.56
N TYR A 88 8.12 0.07 -1.88
CA TYR A 88 9.25 0.44 -2.73
C TYR A 88 9.16 1.87 -3.21
N ALA A 89 10.29 2.56 -3.28
CA ALA A 89 10.47 3.82 -3.97
C ALA A 89 11.81 3.81 -4.72
N ALA A 90 11.82 4.23 -5.99
CA ALA A 90 13.01 4.26 -6.84
C ALA A 90 13.75 2.91 -6.90
N ASN A 91 13.01 1.81 -6.99
CA ASN A 91 13.52 0.43 -7.04
C ASN A 91 14.28 -0.03 -5.80
N VAL A 92 14.07 0.66 -4.67
CA VAL A 92 14.63 0.30 -3.37
C VAL A 92 13.49 0.08 -2.39
N GLU A 93 13.50 -1.03 -1.70
CA GLU A 93 12.58 -1.27 -0.61
C GLU A 93 12.90 -0.34 0.57
N GLN A 94 11.91 0.41 1.02
CA GLN A 94 12.07 1.41 2.06
C GLN A 94 11.63 0.87 3.42
N VAL A 95 10.39 0.43 3.49
CA VAL A 95 9.78 -0.08 4.73
C VAL A 95 8.94 -1.31 4.44
N TYR A 96 8.75 -2.15 5.43
CA TYR A 96 7.84 -3.28 5.38
C TYR A 96 6.94 -3.35 6.61
N LEU A 97 5.81 -4.03 6.46
CA LEU A 97 4.91 -4.43 7.52
C LEU A 97 4.93 -5.97 7.59
N GLY A 98 5.44 -6.52 8.67
CA GLY A 98 5.37 -7.94 9.02
C GLY A 98 4.54 -8.18 10.27
N ASP A 99 4.52 -9.40 10.81
CA ASP A 99 3.82 -9.71 12.05
C ASP A 99 4.40 -8.91 13.22
N ASN A 100 3.61 -8.01 13.78
CA ASN A 100 3.96 -7.11 14.88
C ASN A 100 5.13 -6.13 14.61
N ILE A 101 5.51 -5.93 13.36
CA ILE A 101 6.60 -5.03 12.96
C ILE A 101 6.16 -4.08 11.84
N PHE A 102 6.48 -2.81 11.96
CA PHE A 102 6.53 -1.85 10.87
C PHE A 102 7.89 -1.16 10.92
N GLY A 103 8.77 -1.43 10.00
CA GLY A 103 10.16 -0.98 10.08
C GLY A 103 10.83 -0.76 8.74
N PRO A 104 12.04 -0.17 8.75
CA PRO A 104 12.86 -0.08 7.55
C PRO A 104 13.40 -1.45 7.16
N GLN A 105 13.63 -1.66 5.87
CA GLN A 105 14.22 -2.90 5.35
C GLN A 105 15.71 -3.04 5.74
N THR A 106 16.40 -1.93 5.85
CA THR A 106 17.82 -1.90 6.22
C THR A 106 18.00 -1.07 7.47
N ASP A 107 18.89 -1.52 8.36
CA ASP A 107 19.20 -0.82 9.60
C ASP A 107 19.74 0.60 9.33
N SER A 108 19.17 1.59 10.02
CA SER A 108 19.59 3.00 9.98
C SER A 108 19.49 3.68 8.60
N ASP A 109 18.59 3.21 7.72
CA ASP A 109 18.50 3.69 6.33
C ASP A 109 17.33 4.65 6.11
N VAL A 110 16.21 4.52 6.82
CA VAL A 110 14.99 5.29 6.60
C VAL A 110 14.66 6.18 7.80
N ASP A 111 14.50 7.47 7.53
CA ASP A 111 14.05 8.45 8.52
C ASP A 111 12.54 8.42 8.74
N LEU A 112 12.08 8.59 9.96
CA LEU A 112 10.68 8.84 10.28
C LEU A 112 10.38 10.34 10.20
N GLY A 113 10.04 10.82 9.03
CA GLY A 113 9.89 12.24 8.70
C GLY A 113 11.19 12.86 8.16
N SER A 114 11.25 14.18 8.08
CA SER A 114 12.44 14.90 7.63
C SER A 114 12.58 16.24 8.38
N ASN A 115 13.73 16.92 8.20
CA ASN A 115 13.97 18.20 8.87
C ASN A 115 12.90 19.27 8.57
N GLY A 116 12.31 19.24 7.39
CA GLY A 116 11.26 20.20 6.96
C GLY A 116 9.82 19.68 7.12
N VAL A 117 9.65 18.36 7.22
CA VAL A 117 8.32 17.69 7.28
C VAL A 117 8.34 16.67 8.42
N ARG A 118 7.73 17.03 9.54
CA ARG A 118 7.77 16.28 10.80
C ARG A 118 6.41 15.68 11.11
N TRP A 119 6.43 14.57 11.85
CA TRP A 119 5.21 14.05 12.48
C TRP A 119 4.72 15.06 13.53
N LYS A 120 3.42 15.22 13.62
CA LYS A 120 2.83 16.13 14.63
C LYS A 120 2.98 15.56 16.03
N ASP A 121 2.50 14.36 16.23
CA ASP A 121 2.51 13.65 17.50
C ASP A 121 2.90 12.18 17.28
N ALA A 122 3.57 11.57 18.26
CA ALA A 122 3.83 10.13 18.34
C ALA A 122 3.35 9.60 19.70
N TYR A 123 2.49 8.57 19.71
CA TYR A 123 1.99 7.90 20.91
C TYR A 123 2.67 6.53 21.00
N ILE A 124 3.63 6.40 21.87
CA ILE A 124 4.53 5.24 21.97
C ILE A 124 4.68 4.87 23.44
N ASP A 125 4.49 3.61 23.80
CA ASP A 125 4.63 3.13 25.19
C ASP A 125 6.08 3.17 25.65
N THR A 126 7.03 2.81 24.78
CA THR A 126 8.46 2.79 25.12
C THR A 126 9.30 3.21 23.92
N ILE A 127 10.28 4.06 24.16
CA ILE A 127 11.27 4.48 23.15
C ILE A 127 12.63 3.95 23.56
N THR A 128 13.24 3.12 22.71
CA THR A 128 14.64 2.68 22.85
C THR A 128 15.45 3.28 21.71
N THR A 129 16.54 4.00 22.05
CA THR A 129 17.43 4.61 21.05
C THR A 129 18.85 4.13 21.24
N THR A 130 19.60 3.98 20.16
CA THR A 130 21.04 3.68 20.16
C THR A 130 21.89 4.95 20.12
N GLY A 131 21.27 6.10 19.80
CA GLY A 131 21.91 7.41 19.73
C GLY A 131 21.34 8.41 20.74
N LEU A 132 21.77 9.66 20.63
CA LEU A 132 21.30 10.75 21.47
C LEU A 132 19.84 11.12 21.15
N ILE A 133 19.08 11.47 22.17
CA ILE A 133 17.78 12.13 22.03
C ILE A 133 18.03 13.64 22.06
N THR A 134 17.74 14.33 20.95
CA THR A 134 17.83 15.79 20.85
C THR A 134 16.42 16.39 20.87
N SER A 135 16.10 17.16 21.91
CA SER A 135 14.86 17.91 22.01
C SER A 135 15.10 19.39 21.68
N GLY A 136 14.35 19.95 20.72
CA GLY A 136 14.50 21.34 20.30
C GLY A 136 13.82 22.36 21.23
N ALA A 137 12.92 21.90 22.13
CA ALA A 137 12.15 22.79 22.99
C ALA A 137 12.20 22.42 24.48
N GLY A 138 12.45 21.19 24.84
CA GLY A 138 12.50 20.70 26.20
C GLY A 138 12.04 19.25 26.33
N LEU A 139 12.23 18.69 27.50
CA LEU A 139 11.75 17.37 27.90
C LEU A 139 10.91 17.55 29.17
N VAL A 140 9.65 17.13 29.11
CA VAL A 140 8.74 17.14 30.26
C VAL A 140 8.69 15.73 30.83
N ILE A 141 9.09 15.58 32.08
CA ILE A 141 8.95 14.36 32.85
C ILE A 141 7.67 14.49 33.68
N ALA A 142 6.88 13.44 33.76
CA ALA A 142 5.67 13.43 34.58
C ALA A 142 6.01 13.64 36.08
N ASP A 143 5.04 14.15 36.84
CA ASP A 143 5.14 14.25 38.30
C ASP A 143 5.53 12.90 38.91
N ALA A 144 6.46 12.90 39.83
CA ALA A 144 7.07 11.71 40.42
C ALA A 144 7.85 10.82 39.40
N GLY A 145 8.22 11.38 38.23
CA GLY A 145 9.05 10.68 37.25
C GLY A 145 10.54 10.85 37.54
N ASN A 146 11.36 10.01 36.91
CA ASN A 146 12.81 9.93 37.18
C ASN A 146 13.61 10.07 35.88
N ILE A 147 14.86 10.50 36.03
CA ILE A 147 15.91 10.43 35.01
C ILE A 147 17.10 9.67 35.61
N GLY A 148 17.52 8.59 34.99
CA GLY A 148 18.58 7.75 35.52
C GLY A 148 19.36 7.00 34.46
N SER A 149 20.22 6.11 34.92
CA SER A 149 20.96 5.15 34.11
C SER A 149 20.36 3.75 34.26
N ALA A 150 20.81 2.78 33.46
CA ALA A 150 20.35 1.39 33.56
C ALA A 150 20.58 0.73 34.92
N SER A 151 21.64 1.19 35.67
CA SER A 151 21.99 0.70 37.02
C SER A 151 21.48 1.58 38.16
N ASP A 152 20.97 2.77 37.84
CA ASP A 152 20.45 3.75 38.80
C ASP A 152 19.34 4.56 38.10
N THR A 153 18.12 4.05 38.15
CA THR A 153 16.98 4.55 37.36
C THR A 153 16.36 5.83 37.90
N ASP A 154 16.76 6.26 39.14
CA ASP A 154 16.22 7.42 39.84
C ASP A 154 17.31 8.40 40.31
N ALA A 155 18.46 8.42 39.61
CA ALA A 155 19.58 9.33 39.92
C ALA A 155 19.12 10.80 40.07
N ILE A 156 18.13 11.21 39.27
CA ILE A 156 17.43 12.48 39.38
C ILE A 156 15.92 12.18 39.51
N ALA A 157 15.33 12.46 40.62
CA ALA A 157 13.89 12.33 40.86
C ALA A 157 13.21 13.70 40.79
N ILE A 158 12.07 13.77 40.10
CA ILE A 158 11.23 14.97 40.01
C ILE A 158 10.02 14.75 40.91
N GLY A 159 9.95 15.52 42.02
CA GLY A 159 8.80 15.49 42.94
C GLY A 159 7.50 15.98 42.27
N SER A 160 6.36 15.61 42.86
CA SER A 160 5.04 16.08 42.40
C SER A 160 4.84 17.60 42.63
N ASP A 161 5.65 18.23 43.46
CA ASP A 161 5.72 19.65 43.73
C ASP A 161 6.75 20.40 42.87
N GLY A 162 7.47 19.66 41.99
CA GLY A 162 8.52 20.17 41.10
C GLY A 162 9.91 20.20 41.69
N ASP A 163 10.08 19.75 42.93
CA ASP A 163 11.39 19.66 43.55
C ASP A 163 12.23 18.59 42.85
N VAL A 164 13.55 18.87 42.69
CA VAL A 164 14.53 17.96 42.13
C VAL A 164 15.39 17.37 43.24
N THR A 165 15.39 16.05 43.36
CA THR A 165 16.24 15.30 44.28
C THR A 165 17.30 14.55 43.50
N LEU A 166 18.58 14.73 43.90
CA LEU A 166 19.67 13.86 43.46
C LEU A 166 19.79 12.73 44.48
N THR A 167 19.65 11.49 44.06
CA THR A 167 19.72 10.33 44.97
C THR A 167 21.15 9.92 45.28
N GLN A 168 22.11 10.45 44.51
CA GLN A 168 23.55 10.29 44.69
C GLN A 168 24.22 11.63 44.96
N ASP A 169 25.49 11.62 45.37
CA ASP A 169 26.28 12.82 45.61
C ASP A 169 26.47 13.66 44.34
N LEU A 170 26.36 14.98 44.45
CA LEU A 170 26.69 15.90 43.38
C LEU A 170 28.20 16.13 43.34
N GLU A 171 28.91 15.57 42.36
CA GLU A 171 30.33 15.85 42.13
C GLU A 171 30.51 17.03 41.18
N LEU A 172 31.10 18.12 41.65
CA LEU A 172 31.45 19.29 40.85
C LEU A 172 32.93 19.20 40.45
N GLN A 173 33.20 18.95 39.17
CA GLN A 173 34.55 18.96 38.60
C GLN A 173 34.93 20.37 38.16
N HIS A 174 36.14 20.82 38.43
CA HIS A 174 36.70 22.12 38.05
C HIS A 174 37.50 21.99 36.75
#